data_a5daa0d61f65b2d6e46867bec0a13b51
#
_entry.id   a5daa0d61f65b2d6e46867bec0a13b51
#
_cell.length_a   1.000
_cell.length_b   1.000
_cell.length_c   1.000
_cell.angle_alpha   90.00
_cell.angle_beta   90.00
_cell.angle_gamma   90.00
#
_symmetry.space_group_name_H-M   'P 1'
#
loop_
_entity.id
_entity.type
_entity.pdbx_description
1 polymer ?
#
loop_
_entity_poly.entity_id
_entity_poly.type
_entity_poly.pdbx_seq_one_letter_code
_entity_poly.pdbx_strand_id
1 'polypeptide(L)'
;NEKVYWVCRGHNYDAENCGIKQIPEQKFYDAFVVMYNKLKTNYDVIFHPMLQQLQELKNRKYSGNKQYIEINKETAQLKEQTHVLARLKTKGFLDESRYLEQVTEINAKIDKLYGEIRKIVKLDDEDEIIDQIREVALIIDNGHEIMTDFDEDIFESLVKKIIVKNQMDLEFNLYGGLKFTERI
;
A
#
# COMPACT_ATOMS: atom_id res chain seq x y z
N ASN A 1 -17.32 -3.24 30.07
CA ASN A 1 -16.27 -2.94 29.10
C ASN A 1 -15.52 -1.69 29.59
N GLU A 2 -14.25 -1.85 29.93
CA GLU A 2 -13.36 -0.73 30.25
C GLU A 2 -13.22 0.14 28.99
N LYS A 3 -13.51 1.45 29.13
CA LYS A 3 -13.31 2.38 28.03
C LYS A 3 -11.86 2.87 28.07
N VAL A 4 -11.10 2.56 27.02
CA VAL A 4 -9.72 3.03 26.86
C VAL A 4 -9.73 4.41 26.21
N TYR A 5 -8.87 5.31 26.70
CA TYR A 5 -8.74 6.67 26.20
C TYR A 5 -7.28 6.98 25.90
N TRP A 6 -7.03 7.62 24.80
CA TRP A 6 -5.75 8.18 24.45
C TRP A 6 -5.64 9.61 25.00
N VAL A 7 -4.53 9.89 25.67
CA VAL A 7 -4.29 11.18 26.31
C VAL A 7 -3.05 11.81 25.70
N CYS A 8 -3.16 13.08 25.31
CA CYS A 8 -2.01 13.83 24.83
C CYS A 8 -1.01 14.04 25.98
N ARG A 9 0.24 13.59 25.77
CA ARG A 9 1.30 13.79 26.77
C ARG A 9 1.53 15.27 27.07
N GLY A 10 1.45 16.15 26.06
CA GLY A 10 1.55 17.60 26.22
C GLY A 10 0.44 18.17 27.11
N HIS A 11 -0.78 17.66 26.95
CA HIS A 11 -1.92 18.09 27.79
C HIS A 11 -1.74 17.73 29.27
N ASN A 12 -1.10 16.59 29.55
CA ASN A 12 -0.82 16.19 30.94
C ASN A 12 0.21 17.10 31.64
N TYR A 13 1.07 17.76 30.86
CA TYR A 13 2.09 18.69 31.41
C TYR A 13 1.61 20.14 31.41
N ASP A 14 0.84 20.55 30.43
CA ASP A 14 0.38 21.91 30.22
C ASP A 14 -1.00 21.90 29.52
N ALA A 15 -2.04 21.79 30.36
CA ALA A 15 -3.42 21.72 29.88
C ALA A 15 -3.91 23.07 29.32
N GLU A 16 -3.30 24.18 29.69
CA GLU A 16 -3.71 25.51 29.23
C GLU A 16 -3.27 25.77 27.79
N ASN A 17 -2.13 25.22 27.39
CA ASN A 17 -1.57 25.37 26.03
C ASN A 17 -1.90 24.19 25.09
N CYS A 18 -2.52 23.11 25.58
CA CYS A 18 -2.92 21.97 24.77
C CYS A 18 -4.44 21.80 24.76
N GLY A 19 -5.08 22.17 23.65
CA GLY A 19 -6.52 22.02 23.47
C GLY A 19 -7.02 20.59 23.23
N ILE A 20 -6.10 19.59 23.15
CA ILE A 20 -6.46 18.19 22.88
C ILE A 20 -6.80 17.50 24.21
N LYS A 21 -8.07 17.19 24.40
CA LYS A 21 -8.54 16.37 25.53
C LYS A 21 -8.34 14.88 25.20
N GLN A 22 -8.67 14.04 26.20
CA GLN A 22 -8.68 12.58 25.97
C GLN A 22 -9.64 12.19 24.85
N ILE A 23 -9.20 11.27 23.99
CA ILE A 23 -9.97 10.74 22.86
C ILE A 23 -10.20 9.24 23.10
N PRO A 24 -11.46 8.74 23.01
CA PRO A 24 -11.73 7.31 23.11
C PRO A 24 -10.95 6.53 22.03
N GLU A 25 -10.32 5.44 22.40
CA GLU A 25 -9.56 4.58 21.48
C GLU A 25 -10.42 4.11 20.30
N GLN A 26 -11.69 3.78 20.53
CA GLN A 26 -12.63 3.37 19.50
C GLN A 26 -12.72 4.40 18.34
N LYS A 27 -12.55 5.70 18.64
CA LYS A 27 -12.55 6.74 17.61
C LYS A 27 -11.39 6.60 16.60
N PHE A 28 -10.23 6.13 17.06
CA PHE A 28 -9.11 5.85 16.18
C PHE A 28 -9.40 4.65 15.28
N TYR A 29 -10.01 3.60 15.83
CA TYR A 29 -10.38 2.41 15.08
C TYR A 29 -11.45 2.72 14.03
N ASP A 30 -12.51 3.43 14.42
CA ASP A 30 -13.58 3.84 13.50
C ASP A 30 -13.04 4.72 12.37
N ALA A 31 -12.15 5.68 12.69
CA ALA A 31 -11.54 6.55 11.69
C ALA A 31 -10.62 5.77 10.72
N PHE A 32 -9.88 4.77 11.22
CA PHE A 32 -9.06 3.92 10.36
C PHE A 32 -9.93 3.10 9.40
N VAL A 33 -11.01 2.49 9.89
CA VAL A 33 -11.96 1.73 9.08
C VAL A 33 -12.56 2.62 7.97
N VAL A 34 -12.95 3.85 8.31
CA VAL A 34 -13.47 4.82 7.33
C VAL A 34 -12.41 5.18 6.29
N MET A 35 -11.19 5.49 6.71
CA MET A 35 -10.07 5.79 5.81
C MET A 35 -9.79 4.62 4.86
N TYR A 36 -9.67 3.40 5.40
CA TYR A 36 -9.40 2.20 4.62
C TYR A 36 -10.48 1.98 3.55
N ASN A 37 -11.75 2.04 3.93
CA ASN A 37 -12.87 1.86 2.99
C ASN A 37 -12.90 2.93 1.90
N LYS A 38 -12.57 4.18 2.22
CA LYS A 38 -12.42 5.24 1.22
C LYS A 38 -11.30 4.93 0.23
N LEU A 39 -10.16 4.46 0.72
CA LEU A 39 -9.02 4.09 -0.14
C LEU A 39 -9.34 2.88 -1.02
N LYS A 40 -9.99 1.85 -0.46
CA LYS A 40 -10.41 0.65 -1.19
C LYS A 40 -11.43 1.00 -2.28
N THR A 41 -12.48 1.73 -1.93
CA THR A 41 -13.54 2.13 -2.88
C THR A 41 -13.01 3.00 -4.03
N ASN A 42 -12.01 3.83 -3.77
CA ASN A 42 -11.43 4.75 -4.76
C ASN A 42 -10.07 4.27 -5.26
N TYR A 43 -9.75 2.98 -5.12
CA TYR A 43 -8.45 2.42 -5.44
C TYR A 43 -7.97 2.79 -6.85
N ASP A 44 -8.80 2.54 -7.86
CA ASP A 44 -8.45 2.79 -9.26
C ASP A 44 -8.19 4.28 -9.55
N VAL A 45 -8.90 5.17 -8.85
CA VAL A 45 -8.78 6.63 -9.06
C VAL A 45 -7.55 7.18 -8.35
N ILE A 46 -7.16 6.60 -7.21
CA ILE A 46 -6.05 7.07 -6.37
C ILE A 46 -4.75 6.38 -6.78
N PHE A 47 -4.72 5.05 -6.69
CA PHE A 47 -3.46 4.30 -6.80
C PHE A 47 -3.04 4.02 -8.24
N HIS A 48 -3.97 3.74 -9.14
CA HIS A 48 -3.64 3.40 -10.53
C HIS A 48 -2.86 4.53 -11.23
N PRO A 49 -3.34 5.78 -11.30
CA PRO A 49 -2.60 6.87 -11.95
C PRO A 49 -1.31 7.22 -11.19
N MET A 50 -1.30 7.14 -9.87
CA MET A 50 -0.11 7.39 -9.06
C MET A 50 0.99 6.37 -9.34
N LEU A 51 0.67 5.07 -9.33
CA LEU A 51 1.62 4.01 -9.62
C LEU A 51 2.15 4.09 -11.07
N GLN A 52 1.31 4.48 -12.01
CA GLN A 52 1.73 4.71 -13.40
C GLN A 52 2.75 5.85 -13.48
N GLN A 53 2.48 6.99 -12.86
CA GLN A 53 3.40 8.14 -12.84
C GLN A 53 4.73 7.80 -12.16
N LEU A 54 4.68 7.11 -11.03
CA LEU A 54 5.88 6.66 -10.32
C LEU A 54 6.72 5.70 -11.18
N GLN A 55 6.07 4.79 -11.91
CA GLN A 55 6.76 3.90 -12.85
C GLN A 55 7.39 4.67 -14.02
N GLU A 56 6.71 5.68 -14.55
CA GLU A 56 7.27 6.53 -15.60
C GLU A 56 8.48 7.35 -15.12
N LEU A 57 8.44 7.88 -13.90
CA LEU A 57 9.57 8.57 -13.28
C LEU A 57 10.77 7.63 -13.13
N LYS A 58 10.54 6.44 -12.62
CA LYS A 58 11.57 5.40 -12.49
C LYS A 58 12.16 5.01 -13.85
N ASN A 59 11.33 4.81 -14.86
CA ASN A 59 11.77 4.51 -16.22
C ASN A 59 12.61 5.64 -16.83
N ARG A 60 12.24 6.91 -16.63
CA ARG A 60 13.03 8.07 -17.10
C ARG A 60 14.38 8.13 -16.41
N LYS A 61 14.43 7.93 -15.08
CA LYS A 61 15.67 7.93 -14.30
C LYS A 61 16.68 6.89 -14.81
N TYR A 62 16.17 5.71 -15.20
CA TYR A 62 17.01 4.59 -15.67
C TYR A 62 16.99 4.36 -17.18
N SER A 63 16.47 5.33 -17.98
CA SER A 63 16.35 5.20 -19.44
C SER A 63 17.68 4.99 -20.19
N GLY A 64 18.81 5.34 -19.60
CA GLY A 64 20.15 5.07 -20.14
C GLY A 64 20.72 3.70 -19.77
N ASN A 65 20.08 2.94 -18.89
CA ASN A 65 20.58 1.64 -18.44
C ASN A 65 19.96 0.50 -19.26
N LYS A 66 20.74 -0.06 -20.19
CA LYS A 66 20.28 -1.14 -21.09
C LYS A 66 19.78 -2.37 -20.32
N GLN A 67 20.48 -2.75 -19.26
CA GLN A 67 20.10 -3.91 -18.45
C GLN A 67 18.76 -3.68 -17.73
N TYR A 68 18.55 -2.49 -17.19
CA TYR A 68 17.26 -2.11 -16.57
C TYR A 68 16.11 -2.19 -17.59
N ILE A 69 16.32 -1.68 -18.82
CA ILE A 69 15.30 -1.71 -19.88
C ILE A 69 14.97 -3.16 -20.25
N GLU A 70 15.98 -4.03 -20.41
CA GLU A 70 15.80 -5.42 -20.80
C GLU A 70 15.04 -6.22 -19.74
N ILE A 71 15.40 -6.06 -18.46
CA ILE A 71 14.70 -6.71 -17.35
C ILE A 71 13.23 -6.26 -17.27
N ASN A 72 12.94 -4.95 -17.43
CA ASN A 72 11.55 -4.47 -17.44
C ASN A 72 10.74 -5.04 -18.62
N LYS A 73 11.35 -5.16 -19.80
CA LYS A 73 10.71 -5.79 -20.96
C LYS A 73 10.39 -7.25 -20.69
N GLU A 74 11.31 -8.01 -20.12
CA GLU A 74 11.10 -9.42 -19.77
C GLU A 74 10.00 -9.56 -18.72
N THR A 75 10.02 -8.71 -17.69
CA THR A 75 8.98 -8.68 -16.64
C THR A 75 7.60 -8.40 -17.23
N ALA A 76 7.49 -7.45 -18.17
CA ALA A 76 6.23 -7.15 -18.85
C ALA A 76 5.71 -8.35 -19.68
N GLN A 77 6.61 -9.07 -20.38
CA GLN A 77 6.26 -10.28 -21.11
C GLN A 77 5.76 -11.40 -20.18
N LEU A 78 6.40 -11.61 -19.05
CA LEU A 78 5.98 -12.60 -18.05
C LEU A 78 4.60 -12.27 -17.46
N LYS A 79 4.33 -11.00 -17.17
CA LYS A 79 3.00 -10.55 -16.72
C LYS A 79 1.93 -10.79 -17.79
N GLU A 80 2.21 -10.50 -19.05
CA GLU A 80 1.26 -10.81 -20.13
C GLU A 80 1.01 -12.32 -20.24
N GLN A 81 2.01 -13.17 -20.05
CA GLN A 81 1.81 -14.63 -20.00
C GLN A 81 0.85 -15.02 -18.86
N THR A 82 0.97 -14.41 -17.69
CA THR A 82 0.04 -14.66 -16.57
C THR A 82 -1.40 -14.29 -16.95
N HIS A 83 -1.61 -13.15 -17.64
CA HIS A 83 -2.94 -12.75 -18.13
C HIS A 83 -3.48 -13.73 -19.17
N VAL A 84 -2.64 -14.24 -20.06
CA VAL A 84 -3.05 -15.28 -21.04
C VAL A 84 -3.46 -16.57 -20.34
N LEU A 85 -2.69 -17.02 -19.33
CA LEU A 85 -3.02 -18.21 -18.54
C LEU A 85 -4.35 -18.05 -17.79
N ALA A 86 -4.60 -16.88 -17.20
CA ALA A 86 -5.85 -16.59 -16.53
C ALA A 86 -7.05 -16.66 -17.49
N ARG A 87 -6.91 -16.13 -18.72
CA ARG A 87 -7.94 -16.24 -19.76
C ARG A 87 -8.17 -17.68 -20.22
N LEU A 88 -7.11 -18.49 -20.36
CA LEU A 88 -7.22 -19.90 -20.74
C LEU A 88 -7.93 -20.71 -19.64
N LYS A 89 -7.62 -20.45 -18.36
CA LYS A 89 -8.31 -21.05 -17.22
C LYS A 89 -9.80 -20.70 -17.24
N THR A 90 -10.13 -19.41 -17.38
CA THR A 90 -11.54 -18.94 -17.40
C THR A 90 -12.34 -19.56 -18.54
N LYS A 91 -11.70 -19.86 -19.69
CA LYS A 91 -12.33 -20.52 -20.84
C LYS A 91 -12.36 -22.06 -20.73
N GLY A 92 -11.85 -22.63 -19.64
CA GLY A 92 -11.82 -24.09 -19.44
C GLY A 92 -10.76 -24.85 -20.25
N PHE A 93 -9.81 -24.13 -20.88
CA PHE A 93 -8.71 -24.75 -21.64
C PHE A 93 -7.51 -25.13 -20.76
N LEU A 94 -7.48 -24.68 -19.52
CA LEU A 94 -6.43 -24.96 -18.56
C LEU A 94 -7.07 -25.36 -17.23
N ASP A 95 -6.66 -26.52 -16.68
CA ASP A 95 -7.09 -26.95 -15.37
C ASP A 95 -6.40 -26.15 -14.25
N GLU A 96 -7.02 -26.17 -13.06
CA GLU A 96 -6.57 -25.40 -11.88
C GLU A 96 -5.13 -25.72 -11.49
N SER A 97 -4.77 -27.01 -11.46
CA SER A 97 -3.44 -27.45 -11.00
C SER A 97 -2.34 -26.94 -11.92
N ARG A 98 -2.51 -27.09 -13.22
CA ARG A 98 -1.56 -26.59 -14.22
C ARG A 98 -1.48 -25.06 -14.24
N TYR A 99 -2.62 -24.39 -14.03
CA TYR A 99 -2.65 -22.93 -13.92
C TYR A 99 -1.80 -22.46 -12.73
N LEU A 100 -2.03 -23.03 -11.56
CA LEU A 100 -1.28 -22.68 -10.35
C LEU A 100 0.22 -22.96 -10.47
N GLU A 101 0.59 -24.10 -11.04
CA GLU A 101 1.98 -24.47 -11.31
C GLU A 101 2.68 -23.41 -12.19
N GLN A 102 2.08 -23.11 -13.34
CA GLN A 102 2.67 -22.16 -14.31
C GLN A 102 2.73 -20.73 -13.77
N VAL A 103 1.68 -20.28 -13.08
CA VAL A 103 1.68 -18.95 -12.43
C VAL A 103 2.72 -18.86 -11.34
N THR A 104 2.91 -19.91 -10.55
CA THR A 104 3.94 -19.95 -9.50
C THR A 104 5.34 -19.86 -10.09
N GLU A 105 5.61 -20.60 -11.18
CA GLU A 105 6.90 -20.51 -11.88
C GLU A 105 7.16 -19.13 -12.47
N ILE A 106 6.13 -18.51 -13.08
CA ILE A 106 6.24 -17.17 -13.66
C ILE A 106 6.49 -16.14 -12.55
N ASN A 107 5.77 -16.22 -11.44
CA ASN A 107 5.95 -15.30 -10.32
C ASN A 107 7.36 -15.42 -9.72
N ALA A 108 7.89 -16.64 -9.56
CA ALA A 108 9.27 -16.85 -9.10
C ALA A 108 10.31 -16.21 -10.05
N LYS A 109 10.08 -16.23 -11.35
CA LYS A 109 10.93 -15.55 -12.33
C LYS A 109 10.83 -14.03 -12.20
N ILE A 110 9.61 -13.50 -12.06
CA ILE A 110 9.36 -12.07 -11.85
C ILE A 110 10.07 -11.58 -10.58
N ASP A 111 9.97 -12.32 -9.48
CA ASP A 111 10.62 -11.98 -8.20
C ASP A 111 12.15 -11.94 -8.33
N LYS A 112 12.73 -12.88 -9.10
CA LYS A 112 14.17 -12.86 -9.41
C LYS A 112 14.57 -11.62 -10.19
N LEU A 113 13.80 -11.27 -11.23
CA LEU A 113 14.05 -10.08 -12.05
C LEU A 113 13.92 -8.80 -11.22
N TYR A 114 12.96 -8.71 -10.31
CA TYR A 114 12.89 -7.59 -9.37
C TYR A 114 14.10 -7.54 -8.41
N GLY A 115 14.64 -8.70 -8.03
CA GLY A 115 15.89 -8.79 -7.26
C GLY A 115 17.09 -8.23 -8.05
N GLU A 116 17.13 -8.43 -9.37
CA GLU A 116 18.17 -7.88 -10.24
C GLU A 116 17.98 -6.35 -10.44
N ILE A 117 16.77 -5.89 -10.64
CA ILE A 117 16.45 -4.45 -10.68
C ILE A 117 16.93 -3.76 -9.40
N ARG A 118 16.64 -4.32 -8.22
CA ARG A 118 17.11 -3.76 -6.95
C ARG A 118 18.62 -3.62 -6.82
N LYS A 119 19.40 -4.45 -7.50
CA LYS A 119 20.88 -4.34 -7.55
C LYS A 119 21.35 -3.24 -8.49
N ILE A 120 20.61 -3.00 -9.60
CA ILE A 120 20.94 -1.98 -10.59
C ILE A 120 20.53 -0.60 -10.08
N VAL A 121 19.37 -0.53 -9.48
CA VAL A 121 18.82 0.64 -8.80
C VAL A 121 19.56 0.71 -7.46
N LYS A 122 20.65 1.47 -7.37
CA LYS A 122 21.23 1.81 -6.07
C LYS A 122 20.11 2.45 -5.27
N LEU A 123 19.76 1.83 -4.13
CA LEU A 123 18.71 2.29 -3.22
C LEU A 123 18.95 3.77 -2.90
N ASP A 124 18.27 4.60 -3.61
CA ASP A 124 18.10 6.02 -3.33
C ASP A 124 16.83 6.11 -2.47
N ASP A 125 16.76 7.00 -1.53
CA ASP A 125 15.59 7.18 -0.64
C ASP A 125 14.27 7.30 -1.44
N GLU A 126 14.33 7.84 -2.67
CA GLU A 126 13.20 7.96 -3.58
C GLU A 126 12.66 6.59 -4.06
N ASP A 127 13.55 5.64 -4.35
CA ASP A 127 13.15 4.30 -4.81
C ASP A 127 12.51 3.49 -3.67
N GLU A 128 12.99 3.68 -2.44
CA GLU A 128 12.37 3.08 -1.25
C GLU A 128 10.94 3.61 -1.02
N ILE A 129 10.73 4.92 -1.18
CA ILE A 129 9.40 5.52 -1.09
C ILE A 129 8.45 4.95 -2.15
N ILE A 130 8.91 4.80 -3.39
CA ILE A 130 8.10 4.21 -4.48
C ILE A 130 7.70 2.77 -4.15
N ASP A 131 8.63 1.97 -3.64
CA ASP A 131 8.35 0.58 -3.29
C ASP A 131 7.39 0.51 -2.08
N GLN A 132 7.51 1.38 -1.08
CA GLN A 132 6.56 1.49 0.04
C GLN A 132 5.16 1.89 -0.44
N ILE A 133 5.02 2.83 -1.39
CA ILE A 133 3.72 3.21 -1.96
C ILE A 133 3.07 2.02 -2.69
N ARG A 134 3.87 1.24 -3.42
CA ARG A 134 3.38 0.01 -4.06
C ARG A 134 2.87 -1.01 -3.05
N GLU A 135 3.60 -1.18 -1.97
CA GLU A 135 3.23 -2.12 -0.91
C GLU A 135 1.92 -1.70 -0.24
N VAL A 136 1.78 -0.43 0.08
CA VAL A 136 0.50 0.14 0.58
C VAL A 136 -0.63 -0.12 -0.41
N ALA A 137 -0.43 0.12 -1.70
CA ALA A 137 -1.44 -0.14 -2.72
C ALA A 137 -1.81 -1.63 -2.81
N LEU A 138 -0.84 -2.54 -2.76
CA LEU A 138 -1.08 -3.99 -2.78
C LEU A 138 -1.85 -4.48 -1.55
N ILE A 139 -1.54 -3.97 -0.36
CA ILE A 139 -2.26 -4.31 0.88
C ILE A 139 -3.72 -3.90 0.77
N ILE A 140 -3.99 -2.72 0.23
CA ILE A 140 -5.37 -2.23 0.05
C ILE A 140 -6.08 -3.03 -1.06
N ASP A 141 -5.42 -3.34 -2.17
CA ASP A 141 -6.01 -4.09 -3.28
C ASP A 141 -6.39 -5.51 -2.88
N ASN A 142 -5.51 -6.21 -2.17
CA ASN A 142 -5.71 -7.59 -1.74
C ASN A 142 -6.48 -7.74 -0.42
N GLY A 143 -6.69 -6.65 0.31
CA GLY A 143 -7.40 -6.65 1.59
C GLY A 143 -8.91 -6.70 1.45
N HIS A 144 -9.60 -6.45 2.55
CA HIS A 144 -11.06 -6.52 2.62
C HIS A 144 -11.74 -5.61 1.58
N GLU A 145 -12.77 -6.11 0.91
CA GLU A 145 -13.63 -5.30 0.03
C GLU A 145 -14.35 -4.19 0.82
N ILE A 146 -14.82 -4.54 2.01
CA ILE A 146 -15.38 -3.63 3.00
C ILE A 146 -14.88 -4.07 4.37
N MET A 147 -14.18 -3.20 5.07
CA MET A 147 -13.77 -3.41 6.45
C MET A 147 -14.91 -2.94 7.38
N THR A 148 -15.43 -3.85 8.21
CA THR A 148 -16.51 -3.55 9.18
C THR A 148 -15.98 -3.28 10.56
N ASP A 149 -14.87 -3.94 10.91
CA ASP A 149 -14.23 -3.89 12.20
C ASP A 149 -12.75 -3.57 12.03
N PHE A 150 -12.12 -3.04 13.07
CA PHE A 150 -10.69 -2.74 13.05
C PHE A 150 -9.86 -4.02 12.88
N ASP A 151 -8.95 -4.00 11.93
CA ASP A 151 -7.99 -5.06 11.64
C ASP A 151 -6.58 -4.56 11.98
N GLU A 152 -5.99 -5.14 13.03
CA GLU A 152 -4.69 -4.74 13.58
C GLU A 152 -3.56 -5.04 12.59
N ASP A 153 -3.59 -6.19 11.91
CA ASP A 153 -2.54 -6.60 10.97
C ASP A 153 -2.49 -5.65 9.76
N ILE A 154 -3.65 -5.29 9.22
CA ILE A 154 -3.75 -4.31 8.14
C ILE A 154 -3.34 -2.92 8.63
N PHE A 155 -3.75 -2.53 9.84
CA PHE A 155 -3.38 -1.25 10.42
C PHE A 155 -1.86 -1.12 10.58
N GLU A 156 -1.19 -2.09 11.18
CA GLU A 156 0.27 -2.08 11.36
C GLU A 156 1.03 -2.09 10.03
N SER A 157 0.48 -2.78 9.02
CA SER A 157 1.07 -2.84 7.68
C SER A 157 0.92 -1.55 6.89
N LEU A 158 -0.10 -0.74 7.15
CA LEU A 158 -0.39 0.49 6.41
C LEU A 158 0.09 1.75 7.13
N VAL A 159 -0.09 1.83 8.46
CA VAL A 159 0.03 3.08 9.22
C VAL A 159 1.38 3.17 9.92
N LYS A 160 2.18 4.15 9.51
CA LYS A 160 3.46 4.47 10.16
C LYS A 160 3.26 5.25 11.47
N LYS A 161 2.31 6.19 11.48
CA LYS A 161 1.94 6.98 12.66
C LYS A 161 0.61 7.70 12.45
N ILE A 162 -0.04 8.04 13.56
CA ILE A 162 -1.20 8.93 13.59
C ILE A 162 -0.79 10.25 14.24
N ILE A 163 -1.22 11.37 13.66
CA ILE A 163 -1.07 12.70 14.24
C ILE A 163 -2.47 13.23 14.58
N VAL A 164 -2.69 13.50 15.84
CA VAL A 164 -3.90 14.19 16.32
C VAL A 164 -3.75 15.67 16.00
N LYS A 165 -4.45 16.16 14.98
CA LYS A 165 -4.41 17.58 14.56
C LYS A 165 -5.16 18.47 15.53
N ASN A 166 -6.31 18.01 15.97
CA ASN A 166 -7.18 18.64 16.96
C ASN A 166 -8.15 17.60 17.54
N GLN A 167 -9.15 18.03 18.32
CA GLN A 167 -10.12 17.15 18.97
C GLN A 167 -11.00 16.34 17.98
N MET A 168 -11.05 16.75 16.72
CA MET A 168 -11.97 16.20 15.71
C MET A 168 -11.26 15.56 14.52
N ASP A 169 -9.97 15.85 14.30
CA ASP A 169 -9.28 15.45 13.08
C ASP A 169 -8.01 14.64 13.40
N LEU A 170 -7.94 13.45 12.81
CA LEU A 170 -6.77 12.55 12.84
C LEU A 170 -6.10 12.52 11.48
N GLU A 171 -4.79 12.70 11.43
CA GLU A 171 -3.99 12.49 10.22
C GLU A 171 -3.27 11.16 10.30
N PHE A 172 -3.64 10.22 9.43
CA PHE A 172 -2.94 8.96 9.23
C PHE A 172 -1.78 9.17 8.26
N ASN A 173 -0.57 8.90 8.73
CA ASN A 173 0.61 8.88 7.89
C ASN A 173 0.92 7.43 7.55
N LEU A 174 0.72 7.04 6.31
CA LEU A 174 1.00 5.69 5.83
C LEU A 174 2.48 5.53 5.46
N TYR A 175 2.91 4.29 5.30
CA TYR A 175 4.19 4.02 4.66
C TYR A 175 4.21 4.63 3.25
N GLY A 176 5.40 4.96 2.72
CA GLY A 176 5.52 5.69 1.45
C GLY A 176 5.16 7.19 1.52
N GLY A 177 4.89 7.72 2.72
CA GLY A 177 4.67 9.16 2.95
C GLY A 177 3.27 9.68 2.60
N LEU A 178 2.34 8.80 2.28
CA LEU A 178 0.93 9.16 2.04
C LEU A 178 0.28 9.64 3.33
N LYS A 179 -0.57 10.68 3.23
CA LYS A 179 -1.24 11.30 4.37
C LYS A 179 -2.72 11.47 4.11
N PHE A 180 -3.53 11.00 5.04
CA PHE A 180 -4.99 11.09 4.98
C PHE A 180 -5.52 11.66 6.28
N THR A 181 -6.45 12.59 6.18
CA THR A 181 -7.10 13.18 7.37
C THR A 181 -8.53 12.70 7.44
N GLU A 182 -8.89 12.13 8.58
CA GLU A 182 -10.24 11.69 8.90
C GLU A 182 -10.79 12.44 10.10
N ARG A 183 -12.09 12.71 10.05
CA ARG A 183 -12.82 13.34 11.13
C ARG A 183 -13.43 12.27 12.05
N ILE A 184 -13.28 12.46 13.37
CA ILE A 184 -13.73 11.52 14.41
C ILE A 184 -14.94 12.02 15.18
#